data_e1e4d2af33c0a1ca17858b98e254cff1
#
_entry.id   e1e4d2af33c0a1ca17858b98e254cff1
#
_cell.length_a   1.000
_cell.length_b   1.000
_cell.length_c   1.000
_cell.angle_alpha   90.00
_cell.angle_beta   90.00
_cell.angle_gamma   90.00
#
_symmetry.space_group_name_H-M   'P 1'
#
loop_
_entity.id
_entity.type
_entity.pdbx_description
1 polymer ?
#
loop_
_entity_poly.entity_id
_entity_poly.type
_entity_poly.pdbx_seq_one_letter_code
_entity_poly.pdbx_strand_id
1 'polypeptide(L)'
;MAMVVKNNMTAINTLNTLNKNSSALSKSLQKVSSGMKINSAADDASGYAISERMRVQIRSLDQANQNTQNGSSMMKVAEGAVSSTVEILKTLKEKAVNAANDSNTDSDRQTIQKELDQSIDQINDNANVTFNGKYLVDGSKNTIGNATYTALSNQSLKEGTTG
;
A
#
# COMPACT_ATOMS: atom_id res chain seq x y z
N MET A 1 13.66 80.60 -21.25
CA MET A 1 13.34 79.49 -20.29
C MET A 1 14.56 78.66 -20.10
N ALA A 2 15.16 78.71 -18.94
CA ALA A 2 16.35 77.86 -18.63
C ALA A 2 15.87 76.41 -18.46
N MET A 3 16.26 75.54 -19.38
CA MET A 3 16.04 74.09 -19.22
C MET A 3 16.99 73.60 -18.11
N VAL A 4 16.42 73.33 -16.94
CA VAL A 4 17.17 72.71 -15.84
C VAL A 4 17.27 71.24 -16.17
N VAL A 5 18.38 70.86 -16.73
CA VAL A 5 18.69 69.48 -17.15
C VAL A 5 18.93 68.52 -15.93
N LYS A 6 19.15 69.10 -14.74
CA LYS A 6 19.54 68.34 -13.53
C LYS A 6 18.45 67.52 -12.86
N ASN A 7 17.17 67.85 -13.05
CA ASN A 7 16.03 67.12 -12.49
C ASN A 7 14.83 67.18 -13.45
N ASN A 8 14.85 66.32 -14.48
CA ASN A 8 13.68 66.17 -15.36
C ASN A 8 12.61 65.32 -14.72
N MET A 9 11.70 65.92 -13.97
CA MET A 9 10.60 65.22 -13.27
C MET A 9 9.70 64.46 -14.23
N THR A 10 9.54 64.89 -15.48
CA THR A 10 8.75 64.21 -16.49
C THR A 10 9.44 62.87 -16.90
N ALA A 11 10.75 62.87 -17.09
CA ALA A 11 11.51 61.66 -17.39
C ALA A 11 11.46 60.66 -16.22
N ILE A 12 11.59 61.13 -14.97
CA ILE A 12 11.50 60.32 -13.77
C ILE A 12 10.10 59.70 -13.63
N ASN A 13 9.03 60.45 -13.85
CA ASN A 13 7.67 59.94 -13.81
C ASN A 13 7.41 58.90 -14.91
N THR A 14 7.92 59.14 -16.13
CA THR A 14 7.82 58.18 -17.24
C THR A 14 8.56 56.90 -16.92
N LEU A 15 9.76 56.97 -16.33
CA LEU A 15 10.56 55.80 -15.89
C LEU A 15 9.86 55.01 -14.78
N ASN A 16 9.24 55.69 -13.82
CA ASN A 16 8.46 55.06 -12.78
C ASN A 16 7.21 54.32 -13.35
N THR A 17 6.55 54.94 -14.34
CA THR A 17 5.40 54.32 -15.03
C THR A 17 5.83 53.10 -15.85
N LEU A 18 6.98 53.19 -16.55
CA LEU A 18 7.55 52.08 -17.30
C LEU A 18 7.89 50.90 -16.37
N ASN A 19 8.54 51.16 -15.22
CA ASN A 19 8.85 50.14 -14.23
C ASN A 19 7.60 49.48 -13.66
N LYS A 20 6.54 50.23 -13.37
CA LYS A 20 5.24 49.67 -12.93
C LYS A 20 4.61 48.78 -14.00
N ASN A 21 4.62 49.22 -15.25
CA ASN A 21 4.08 48.44 -16.37
C ASN A 21 4.89 47.17 -16.61
N SER A 22 6.22 47.25 -16.55
CA SER A 22 7.10 46.05 -16.65
C SER A 22 6.82 45.04 -15.54
N SER A 23 6.66 45.50 -14.29
CA SER A 23 6.32 44.65 -13.16
C SER A 23 4.92 44.00 -13.30
N ALA A 24 3.92 44.77 -13.78
CA ALA A 24 2.58 44.27 -14.03
C ALA A 24 2.56 43.22 -15.16
N LEU A 25 3.32 43.51 -16.25
CA LEU A 25 3.49 42.55 -17.35
C LEU A 25 4.12 41.25 -16.88
N SER A 26 5.20 41.33 -16.12
CA SER A 26 5.89 40.15 -15.55
C SER A 26 4.95 39.29 -14.71
N LYS A 27 4.13 39.91 -13.82
CA LYS A 27 3.12 39.20 -13.04
C LYS A 27 2.04 38.54 -13.91
N SER A 28 1.61 39.23 -14.95
CA SER A 28 0.61 38.69 -15.89
C SER A 28 1.17 37.49 -16.66
N LEU A 29 2.41 37.59 -17.15
CA LEU A 29 3.10 36.50 -17.82
C LEU A 29 3.28 35.28 -16.89
N GLN A 30 3.62 35.50 -15.62
CA GLN A 30 3.72 34.45 -14.65
C GLN A 30 2.39 33.69 -14.44
N LYS A 31 1.27 34.44 -14.38
CA LYS A 31 -0.07 33.83 -14.26
C LYS A 31 -0.47 33.04 -15.51
N VAL A 32 -0.17 33.59 -16.70
CA VAL A 32 -0.44 32.86 -17.95
C VAL A 32 0.42 31.63 -18.11
N SER A 33 1.72 31.74 -17.81
CA SER A 33 2.65 30.62 -17.89
C SER A 33 2.33 29.48 -16.93
N SER A 34 1.91 29.78 -15.69
CA SER A 34 1.52 28.80 -14.69
C SER A 34 0.09 28.28 -14.87
N GLY A 35 -0.77 28.99 -15.60
CA GLY A 35 -2.21 28.73 -15.68
C GLY A 35 -2.96 28.94 -14.36
N MET A 36 -2.29 29.51 -13.35
CA MET A 36 -2.87 29.70 -12.01
C MET A 36 -3.10 31.16 -11.71
N LYS A 37 -4.24 31.49 -11.11
CA LYS A 37 -4.58 32.86 -10.69
C LYS A 37 -3.72 33.33 -9.52
N ILE A 38 -3.40 32.42 -8.59
CA ILE A 38 -2.61 32.65 -7.37
C ILE A 38 -1.35 31.80 -7.47
N ASN A 39 -0.19 32.45 -7.60
CA ASN A 39 1.10 31.78 -7.73
C ASN A 39 1.95 31.89 -6.46
N SER A 40 1.68 32.86 -5.63
CA SER A 40 2.43 33.12 -4.42
C SER A 40 1.55 33.72 -3.32
N ALA A 41 2.03 33.65 -2.07
CA ALA A 41 1.35 34.29 -0.95
C ALA A 41 1.25 35.81 -1.10
N ALA A 42 2.05 36.44 -1.97
CA ALA A 42 2.00 37.87 -2.27
C ALA A 42 0.78 38.26 -3.15
N ASP A 43 0.20 37.31 -3.90
CA ASP A 43 -1.00 37.53 -4.70
C ASP A 43 -2.27 37.46 -3.81
N ASP A 44 -2.35 36.45 -2.95
CA ASP A 44 -3.42 36.24 -1.96
C ASP A 44 -2.94 35.24 -0.93
N ALA A 45 -2.58 35.72 0.25
CA ALA A 45 -2.04 34.86 1.34
C ALA A 45 -3.08 33.85 1.86
N SER A 46 -4.35 34.26 1.94
CA SER A 46 -5.42 33.38 2.43
C SER A 46 -5.75 32.28 1.41
N GLY A 47 -5.97 32.67 0.17
CA GLY A 47 -6.26 31.73 -0.93
C GLY A 47 -5.11 30.78 -1.18
N TYR A 48 -3.87 31.24 -1.09
CA TYR A 48 -2.68 30.40 -1.20
C TYR A 48 -2.60 29.35 -0.10
N ALA A 49 -2.79 29.75 1.17
CA ALA A 49 -2.77 28.82 2.31
C ALA A 49 -3.87 27.75 2.23
N ILE A 50 -5.08 28.13 1.74
CA ILE A 50 -6.17 27.18 1.50
C ILE A 50 -5.81 26.20 0.38
N SER A 51 -5.28 26.73 -0.73
CA SER A 51 -4.86 25.92 -1.88
C SER A 51 -3.79 24.90 -1.50
N GLU A 52 -2.77 25.30 -0.73
CA GLU A 52 -1.72 24.38 -0.28
C GLU A 52 -2.25 23.30 0.66
N ARG A 53 -3.16 23.65 1.58
CA ARG A 53 -3.83 22.62 2.42
C ARG A 53 -4.63 21.64 1.58
N MET A 54 -5.37 22.11 0.59
CA MET A 54 -6.11 21.22 -0.33
C MET A 54 -5.19 20.32 -1.14
N ARG A 55 -4.06 20.83 -1.60
CA ARG A 55 -3.04 20.02 -2.32
C ARG A 55 -2.46 18.93 -1.44
N VAL A 56 -2.15 19.26 -0.17
CA VAL A 56 -1.69 18.25 0.80
C VAL A 56 -2.76 17.20 1.03
N GLN A 57 -4.03 17.61 1.18
CA GLN A 57 -5.14 16.69 1.36
C GLN A 57 -5.35 15.76 0.16
N ILE A 58 -5.27 16.29 -1.07
CA ILE A 58 -5.36 15.50 -2.30
C ILE A 58 -4.23 14.44 -2.32
N ARG A 59 -2.98 14.83 -2.08
CA ARG A 59 -1.85 13.88 -2.04
C ARG A 59 -2.03 12.82 -0.94
N SER A 60 -2.57 13.21 0.22
CA SER A 60 -2.86 12.26 1.30
C SER A 60 -3.94 11.25 0.89
N LEU A 61 -4.98 11.70 0.19
CA LEU A 61 -6.05 10.83 -0.32
C LEU A 61 -5.53 9.90 -1.43
N ASP A 62 -4.69 10.39 -2.32
CA ASP A 62 -4.04 9.58 -3.35
C ASP A 62 -3.18 8.48 -2.71
N GLN A 63 -2.40 8.83 -1.69
CA GLN A 63 -1.60 7.84 -0.96
C GLN A 63 -2.47 6.84 -0.19
N ALA A 64 -3.57 7.30 0.42
CA ALA A 64 -4.53 6.41 1.08
C ALA A 64 -5.18 5.44 0.09
N ASN A 65 -5.51 5.90 -1.12
CA ASN A 65 -6.03 5.04 -2.19
C ASN A 65 -5.02 3.98 -2.62
N GLN A 66 -3.75 4.35 -2.81
CA GLN A 66 -2.68 3.40 -3.10
C GLN A 66 -2.50 2.37 -1.98
N ASN A 67 -2.53 2.82 -0.72
CA ASN A 67 -2.43 1.93 0.44
C ASN A 67 -3.62 0.95 0.48
N THR A 68 -4.83 1.39 0.14
CA THR A 68 -6.02 0.54 0.05
C THR A 68 -5.89 -0.51 -1.07
N GLN A 69 -5.36 -0.12 -2.23
CA GLN A 69 -5.10 -1.05 -3.32
C GLN A 69 -4.05 -2.10 -2.94
N ASN A 70 -2.98 -1.68 -2.27
CA ASN A 70 -1.96 -2.59 -1.74
C ASN A 70 -2.56 -3.56 -0.70
N GLY A 71 -3.42 -3.06 0.20
CA GLY A 71 -4.16 -3.88 1.16
C GLY A 71 -5.08 -4.89 0.47
N SER A 72 -5.81 -4.47 -0.56
CA SER A 72 -6.64 -5.35 -1.38
C SER A 72 -5.83 -6.45 -2.07
N SER A 73 -4.66 -6.09 -2.61
CA SER A 73 -3.75 -7.06 -3.24
C SER A 73 -3.21 -8.08 -2.23
N MET A 74 -2.86 -7.62 -1.03
CA MET A 74 -2.44 -8.49 0.07
C MET A 74 -3.55 -9.47 0.48
N MET A 75 -4.79 -9.01 0.59
CA MET A 75 -5.94 -9.86 0.89
C MET A 75 -6.20 -10.91 -0.18
N LYS A 76 -6.05 -10.57 -1.47
CA LYS A 76 -6.18 -11.53 -2.57
C LYS A 76 -5.12 -12.63 -2.53
N VAL A 77 -3.89 -12.31 -2.15
CA VAL A 77 -2.83 -13.32 -1.96
C VAL A 77 -3.16 -14.25 -0.80
N ALA A 78 -3.64 -13.71 0.33
CA ALA A 78 -4.08 -14.51 1.46
C ALA A 78 -5.28 -15.39 1.11
N GLU A 79 -6.28 -14.86 0.39
CA GLU A 79 -7.42 -15.62 -0.11
C GLU A 79 -7.00 -16.77 -1.01
N GLY A 80 -6.04 -16.55 -1.91
CA GLY A 80 -5.47 -17.58 -2.77
C GLY A 80 -4.82 -18.71 -1.97
N ALA A 81 -4.04 -18.38 -0.93
CA ALA A 81 -3.41 -19.37 -0.06
C ALA A 81 -4.44 -20.20 0.72
N VAL A 82 -5.47 -19.57 1.28
CA VAL A 82 -6.56 -20.26 2.00
C VAL A 82 -7.38 -21.12 1.05
N SER A 83 -7.69 -20.63 -0.16
CA SER A 83 -8.40 -21.40 -1.18
C SER A 83 -7.63 -22.64 -1.59
N SER A 84 -6.31 -22.53 -1.81
CA SER A 84 -5.45 -23.67 -2.10
C SER A 84 -5.43 -24.69 -0.95
N THR A 85 -5.38 -24.22 0.31
CA THR A 85 -5.45 -25.09 1.48
C THR A 85 -6.77 -25.86 1.55
N VAL A 86 -7.90 -25.21 1.24
CA VAL A 86 -9.22 -25.86 1.19
C VAL A 86 -9.27 -26.94 0.12
N GLU A 87 -8.68 -26.72 -1.06
CA GLU A 87 -8.60 -27.73 -2.13
C GLU A 87 -7.77 -28.95 -1.68
N ILE A 88 -6.62 -28.70 -1.04
CA ILE A 88 -5.78 -29.78 -0.50
C ILE A 88 -6.54 -30.58 0.56
N LEU A 89 -7.27 -29.92 1.47
CA LEU A 89 -8.09 -30.59 2.48
C LEU A 89 -9.21 -31.46 1.88
N LYS A 90 -9.82 -31.03 0.77
CA LYS A 90 -10.77 -31.88 0.03
C LYS A 90 -10.12 -33.13 -0.52
N THR A 91 -8.94 -32.98 -1.14
CA THR A 91 -8.15 -34.10 -1.67
C THR A 91 -7.73 -35.06 -0.55
N LEU A 92 -7.26 -34.54 0.59
CA LEU A 92 -6.93 -35.34 1.77
C LEU A 92 -8.12 -36.17 2.24
N LYS A 93 -9.32 -35.56 2.31
CA LYS A 93 -10.54 -36.25 2.69
C LYS A 93 -10.90 -37.37 1.70
N GLU A 94 -10.81 -37.11 0.40
CA GLU A 94 -11.06 -38.12 -0.63
C GLU A 94 -10.08 -39.29 -0.53
N LYS A 95 -8.80 -39.00 -0.36
CA LYS A 95 -7.75 -40.01 -0.18
C LYS A 95 -7.93 -40.84 1.09
N ALA A 96 -8.33 -40.19 2.21
CA ALA A 96 -8.60 -40.90 3.47
C ALA A 96 -9.80 -41.84 3.35
N VAL A 97 -10.88 -41.40 2.66
CA VAL A 97 -12.04 -42.24 2.38
C VAL A 97 -11.67 -43.41 1.47
N ASN A 98 -10.84 -43.17 0.46
CA ASN A 98 -10.34 -44.26 -0.41
C ASN A 98 -9.48 -45.26 0.38
N ALA A 99 -8.59 -44.80 1.26
CA ALA A 99 -7.76 -45.69 2.10
C ALA A 99 -8.59 -46.57 3.06
N ALA A 100 -9.77 -46.10 3.46
CA ALA A 100 -10.69 -46.86 4.33
C ALA A 100 -11.42 -48.00 3.60
N ASN A 101 -11.29 -48.11 2.27
CA ASN A 101 -11.91 -49.20 1.52
C ASN A 101 -11.19 -50.50 1.71
N ASP A 102 -11.92 -51.57 1.99
CA ASP A 102 -11.37 -52.93 2.19
C ASP A 102 -10.73 -53.56 0.94
N SER A 103 -10.99 -53.01 -0.24
CA SER A 103 -10.37 -53.48 -1.50
C SER A 103 -8.88 -53.09 -1.60
N ASN A 104 -8.39 -52.17 -0.79
CA ASN A 104 -7.02 -51.69 -0.81
C ASN A 104 -6.10 -52.62 -0.05
N THR A 105 -4.98 -53.01 -0.63
CA THR A 105 -3.92 -53.73 0.03
C THR A 105 -3.12 -52.84 0.97
N ASP A 106 -2.35 -53.45 1.89
CA ASP A 106 -1.45 -52.69 2.80
C ASP A 106 -0.43 -51.83 2.02
N SER A 107 0.04 -52.33 0.85
CA SER A 107 0.95 -51.59 -0.05
C SER A 107 0.28 -50.34 -0.64
N ASP A 108 -1.00 -50.47 -1.02
CA ASP A 108 -1.77 -49.34 -1.59
C ASP A 108 -2.01 -48.29 -0.51
N ARG A 109 -2.35 -48.72 0.72
CA ARG A 109 -2.52 -47.82 1.87
C ARG A 109 -1.23 -47.07 2.24
N GLN A 110 -0.07 -47.74 2.15
CA GLN A 110 1.23 -47.06 2.35
C GLN A 110 1.52 -46.04 1.26
N THR A 111 1.11 -46.31 0.03
CA THR A 111 1.25 -45.33 -1.07
C THR A 111 0.36 -44.12 -0.85
N ILE A 112 -0.90 -44.34 -0.48
CA ILE A 112 -1.83 -43.26 -0.13
C ILE A 112 -1.30 -42.45 1.06
N GLN A 113 -0.70 -43.09 2.07
CA GLN A 113 -0.10 -42.38 3.20
C GLN A 113 1.02 -41.44 2.78
N LYS A 114 1.88 -41.81 1.84
CA LYS A 114 2.92 -40.93 1.31
C LYS A 114 2.34 -39.71 0.58
N GLU A 115 1.25 -39.91 -0.16
CA GLU A 115 0.55 -38.81 -0.81
C GLU A 115 -0.11 -37.84 0.22
N LEU A 116 -0.65 -38.38 1.31
CA LEU A 116 -1.20 -37.61 2.42
C LEU A 116 -0.10 -36.77 3.09
N ASP A 117 1.06 -37.37 3.37
CA ASP A 117 2.21 -36.68 3.97
C ASP A 117 2.69 -35.52 3.10
N GLN A 118 2.80 -35.71 1.77
CA GLN A 118 3.15 -34.65 0.82
C GLN A 118 2.11 -33.53 0.79
N SER A 119 0.83 -33.88 0.92
CA SER A 119 -0.26 -32.90 0.94
C SER A 119 -0.23 -32.06 2.24
N ILE A 120 0.17 -32.67 3.36
CA ILE A 120 0.38 -31.97 4.64
C ILE A 120 1.57 -31.00 4.52
N ASP A 121 2.67 -31.42 3.90
CA ASP A 121 3.82 -30.54 3.66
C ASP A 121 3.42 -29.35 2.78
N GLN A 122 2.58 -29.54 1.77
CA GLN A 122 2.07 -28.47 0.93
C GLN A 122 1.16 -27.49 1.70
N ILE A 123 0.39 -27.95 2.70
CA ILE A 123 -0.36 -27.06 3.59
C ILE A 123 0.59 -26.21 4.44
N ASN A 124 1.69 -26.80 4.93
CA ASN A 124 2.70 -26.07 5.68
C ASN A 124 3.39 -25.01 4.80
N ASP A 125 3.65 -25.30 3.53
CA ASP A 125 4.19 -24.34 2.57
C ASP A 125 3.20 -23.20 2.30
N ASN A 126 1.91 -23.50 2.17
CA ASN A 126 0.86 -22.48 2.01
C ASN A 126 0.75 -21.59 3.26
N ALA A 127 1.02 -22.10 4.46
CA ALA A 127 1.06 -21.28 5.68
C ALA A 127 2.22 -20.27 5.67
N ASN A 128 3.29 -20.56 4.95
CA ASN A 128 4.47 -19.71 4.82
C ASN A 128 4.35 -18.66 3.69
N VAL A 129 3.17 -18.51 3.07
CA VAL A 129 2.96 -17.49 2.01
C VAL A 129 3.21 -16.09 2.55
N THR A 130 4.09 -15.36 1.85
CA THR A 130 4.48 -14.00 2.21
C THR A 130 4.06 -12.98 1.16
N PHE A 131 3.74 -11.77 1.60
CA PHE A 131 3.58 -10.60 0.75
C PHE A 131 4.56 -9.52 1.21
N ASN A 132 5.48 -9.14 0.33
CA ASN A 132 6.54 -8.17 0.64
C ASN A 132 7.31 -8.52 1.93
N GLY A 133 7.68 -9.81 2.10
CA GLY A 133 8.42 -10.32 3.25
C GLY A 133 7.61 -10.42 4.56
N LYS A 134 6.28 -10.26 4.50
CA LYS A 134 5.39 -10.43 5.67
C LYS A 134 4.53 -11.68 5.48
N TYR A 135 4.53 -12.56 6.47
CA TYR A 135 3.63 -13.70 6.51
C TYR A 135 2.18 -13.24 6.63
N LEU A 136 1.27 -13.89 5.90
CA LEU A 136 -0.14 -13.50 5.85
C LEU A 136 -1.05 -14.47 6.60
N VAL A 137 -0.73 -15.77 6.58
CA VAL A 137 -1.62 -16.86 7.01
C VAL A 137 -1.10 -17.58 8.25
N ASP A 138 0.12 -17.31 8.70
CA ASP A 138 0.77 -17.95 9.85
C ASP A 138 0.17 -17.60 11.22
N GLY A 139 -0.81 -16.70 11.28
CA GLY A 139 -1.43 -16.22 12.52
C GLY A 139 -0.58 -15.23 13.33
N SER A 140 0.65 -14.93 12.92
CA SER A 140 1.56 -14.03 13.64
C SER A 140 1.03 -12.59 13.75
N LYS A 141 0.08 -12.21 12.89
CA LYS A 141 -0.56 -10.88 12.86
C LYS A 141 -1.90 -10.81 13.58
N ASN A 142 -2.37 -11.93 14.14
CA ASN A 142 -3.66 -11.97 14.85
C ASN A 142 -3.51 -11.46 16.30
N THR A 143 -3.16 -10.19 16.47
CA THR A 143 -3.23 -9.48 17.74
C THR A 143 -4.65 -8.93 17.95
N ILE A 144 -5.58 -9.79 18.30
CA ILE A 144 -6.89 -9.35 18.81
C ILE A 144 -6.69 -9.03 20.30
N GLY A 145 -6.53 -7.75 20.61
CA GLY A 145 -6.53 -7.20 21.96
C GLY A 145 -5.66 -7.97 22.96
N ASN A 146 -4.44 -7.54 23.24
CA ASN A 146 -3.52 -8.02 24.30
C ASN A 146 -3.41 -9.55 24.57
N ALA A 147 -4.02 -10.40 23.75
CA ALA A 147 -3.83 -11.84 23.78
C ALA A 147 -2.79 -12.21 22.73
N THR A 148 -1.56 -12.38 23.16
CA THR A 148 -0.53 -13.04 22.37
C THR A 148 -0.94 -14.50 22.26
N TYR A 149 -1.60 -14.90 21.19
CA TYR A 149 -1.72 -16.30 20.83
C TYR A 149 -0.31 -16.75 20.41
N THR A 150 0.40 -17.31 21.35
CA THR A 150 1.59 -18.10 21.04
C THR A 150 1.09 -19.25 20.18
N ALA A 151 1.40 -19.24 18.89
CA ALA A 151 1.19 -20.41 18.04
C ALA A 151 1.78 -21.59 18.79
N LEU A 152 0.97 -22.60 19.06
CA LEU A 152 1.46 -23.86 19.59
C LEU A 152 2.45 -24.38 18.53
N SER A 153 3.73 -24.14 18.77
CA SER A 153 4.77 -24.71 17.94
C SER A 153 4.62 -26.23 18.00
N ASN A 154 4.70 -26.89 16.86
CA ASN A 154 4.66 -28.35 16.75
C ASN A 154 5.71 -29.09 17.66
N GLN A 155 6.52 -28.34 18.39
CA GLN A 155 7.45 -28.84 19.39
C GLN A 155 6.76 -29.43 20.64
N SER A 156 5.58 -28.94 21.03
CA SER A 156 4.87 -29.45 22.21
C SER A 156 4.16 -30.78 21.96
N LEU A 157 4.01 -31.22 20.71
CA LEU A 157 3.40 -32.52 20.40
C LEU A 157 4.41 -33.67 20.34
N LYS A 158 5.70 -33.39 20.36
CA LYS A 158 6.76 -34.40 20.37
C LYS A 158 7.23 -34.85 21.77
N GLU A 159 6.89 -34.10 22.82
CA GLU A 159 7.31 -34.47 24.20
C GLU A 159 6.28 -35.27 24.98
N GLY A 160 5.14 -35.63 24.39
CA GLY A 160 4.06 -36.38 25.05
C GLY A 160 4.14 -37.91 24.97
N THR A 161 5.20 -38.54 24.43
CA THR A 161 5.29 -39.98 24.21
C THR A 161 6.60 -40.61 24.76
N THR A 162 6.95 -40.29 26.00
CA THR A 162 7.85 -41.12 26.79
C THR A 162 7.42 -41.07 28.25
N GLY A 163 6.52 -41.98 28.61
CA GLY A 163 6.07 -42.22 29.96
C GLY A 163 5.25 -43.49 29.99
#